data_5fa23be1dcc23596152b8cce5608d7f6
#
_entry.id   5fa23be1dcc23596152b8cce5608d7f6
#
_cell.length_a   1.000
_cell.length_b   1.000
_cell.length_c   1.000
_cell.angle_alpha   90.00
_cell.angle_beta   90.00
_cell.angle_gamma   90.00
#
_symmetry.space_group_name_H-M   'P 1'
#
loop_
_entity.id
_entity.type
_entity.pdbx_description
1 polymer ?
#
loop_
_entity_poly.entity_id
_entity_poly.type
_entity_poly.pdbx_seq_one_letter_code
_entity_poly.pdbx_strand_id
1 'polypeptide(L)'
;MHMQLWQSIPFFCIILPLGCAAVTSIMKPRMARIWATSIISLVTVFSAVMTIIYMNGAEPYTFMMGHYPAPWGNEIRVGMLEALTSLVFSLVMLLSLLGGMKKLDEHLPRQNQSLYCVVLLLMTAALMAQVYTNDIFTGYVFLEIMTLAACALIAVRKRGRTLVAA
;
A
#
# COMPACT_ATOMS: atom_id res chain seq x y z
N MET A 1 -25.32 14.69 -1.85
CA MET A 1 -25.23 13.22 -1.67
C MET A 1 -24.30 12.98 -0.50
N HIS A 2 -24.82 12.57 0.66
CA HIS A 2 -23.99 12.32 1.85
C HIS A 2 -23.16 11.05 1.59
N MET A 3 -21.88 11.22 1.36
CA MET A 3 -20.92 10.12 1.25
C MET A 3 -20.88 9.39 2.60
N GLN A 4 -21.24 8.12 2.61
CA GLN A 4 -21.17 7.34 3.83
C GLN A 4 -19.70 7.15 4.21
N LEU A 5 -19.37 7.21 5.51
CA LEU A 5 -17.98 7.14 6.01
C LEU A 5 -17.18 5.94 5.46
N TRP A 6 -17.83 4.80 5.23
CA TRP A 6 -17.20 3.62 4.69
C TRP A 6 -16.76 3.76 3.23
N GLN A 7 -17.39 4.66 2.45
CA GLN A 7 -17.00 4.92 1.05
C GLN A 7 -15.63 5.62 0.92
N SER A 8 -15.14 6.21 2.01
CA SER A 8 -13.80 6.82 2.04
C SER A 8 -12.69 5.85 2.39
N ILE A 9 -13.01 4.62 2.83
CA ILE A 9 -12.01 3.62 3.26
C ILE A 9 -10.97 3.32 2.17
N PRO A 10 -11.32 3.08 0.89
CA PRO A 10 -10.34 2.80 -0.16
C PRO A 10 -9.33 3.93 -0.35
N PHE A 11 -9.79 5.17 -0.26
CA PHE A 11 -8.94 6.34 -0.30
C PHE A 11 -7.92 6.34 0.86
N PHE A 12 -8.38 6.05 2.08
CA PHE A 12 -7.48 5.93 3.23
C PHE A 12 -6.49 4.77 3.10
N CYS A 13 -6.88 3.65 2.48
CA CYS A 13 -5.96 2.53 2.21
C CYS A 13 -4.78 2.93 1.29
N ILE A 14 -4.94 3.97 0.46
CA ILE A 14 -3.89 4.49 -0.41
C ILE A 14 -3.08 5.58 0.29
N ILE A 15 -3.76 6.59 0.83
CA ILE A 15 -3.12 7.81 1.35
C ILE A 15 -2.37 7.56 2.66
N LEU A 16 -2.88 6.69 3.54
CA LEU A 16 -2.21 6.41 4.82
C LEU A 16 -0.82 5.80 4.64
N PRO A 17 -0.64 4.68 3.92
CA PRO A 17 0.70 4.14 3.76
C PRO A 17 1.61 5.05 2.92
N LEU A 18 1.07 5.81 1.95
CA LEU A 18 1.83 6.76 1.16
C LEU A 18 2.37 7.91 2.03
N GLY A 19 1.51 8.57 2.80
CA GLY A 19 1.90 9.67 3.69
C GLY A 19 2.79 9.20 4.84
N CYS A 20 2.49 8.04 5.41
CA CYS A 20 3.30 7.46 6.47
C CYS A 20 4.69 7.00 6.00
N ALA A 21 4.88 6.66 4.73
CA ALA A 21 6.19 6.37 4.17
C ALA A 21 7.15 7.56 4.30
N ALA A 22 6.67 8.77 4.00
CA ALA A 22 7.46 10.00 4.14
C ALA A 22 7.88 10.24 5.60
N VAL A 23 6.95 10.10 6.54
CA VAL A 23 7.21 10.26 7.98
C VAL A 23 8.19 9.19 8.49
N THR A 24 8.05 7.95 8.03
CA THR A 24 8.91 6.82 8.41
C THR A 24 10.37 7.05 8.02
N SER A 25 10.64 7.83 6.97
CA SER A 25 11.99 8.17 6.50
C SER A 25 12.84 8.88 7.58
N ILE A 26 12.21 9.65 8.46
CA ILE A 26 12.88 10.44 9.51
C ILE A 26 12.97 9.65 10.83
N MET A 27 12.25 8.52 10.94
CA MET A 27 12.14 7.76 12.18
C MET A 27 13.35 6.85 12.44
N LYS A 28 13.63 6.61 13.75
CA LYS A 28 14.60 5.59 14.17
C LYS A 28 14.14 4.19 13.76
N PRO A 29 15.05 3.24 13.45
CA PRO A 29 14.70 1.93 12.90
C PRO A 29 13.66 1.13 13.70
N ARG A 30 13.73 1.18 15.02
CA ARG A 30 12.75 0.49 15.89
C ARG A 30 11.35 1.09 15.76
N MET A 31 11.26 2.41 15.77
CA MET A 31 10.00 3.13 15.62
C MET A 31 9.42 2.94 14.22
N ALA A 32 10.27 3.01 13.20
CA ALA A 32 9.90 2.77 11.81
C ALA A 32 9.24 1.39 11.61
N ARG A 33 9.80 0.35 12.23
CA ARG A 33 9.23 -1.02 12.17
C ARG A 33 7.83 -1.10 12.81
N ILE A 34 7.69 -0.58 14.03
CA ILE A 34 6.40 -0.60 14.73
C ILE A 34 5.36 0.20 13.93
N TRP A 35 5.77 1.38 13.45
CA TRP A 35 4.91 2.27 12.69
C TRP A 35 4.44 1.62 11.38
N ALA A 36 5.36 1.08 10.57
CA ALA A 36 5.04 0.40 9.34
C ALA A 36 4.10 -0.81 9.57
N THR A 37 4.36 -1.61 10.61
CA THR A 37 3.49 -2.74 10.96
C THR A 37 2.09 -2.27 11.35
N SER A 38 1.98 -1.23 12.16
CA SER A 38 0.68 -0.67 12.57
C SER A 38 -0.11 -0.17 11.37
N ILE A 39 0.53 0.54 10.44
CA ILE A 39 -0.13 1.06 9.24
C ILE A 39 -0.59 -0.06 8.31
N ILE A 40 0.27 -1.04 8.03
CA ILE A 40 -0.11 -2.17 7.15
C ILE A 40 -1.21 -3.02 7.81
N SER A 41 -1.16 -3.22 9.14
CA SER A 41 -2.25 -3.89 9.88
C SER A 41 -3.56 -3.12 9.77
N LEU A 42 -3.52 -1.79 9.89
CA LEU A 42 -4.70 -0.94 9.74
C LEU A 42 -5.30 -1.04 8.34
N VAL A 43 -4.46 -1.01 7.29
CA VAL A 43 -4.90 -1.21 5.89
C VAL A 43 -5.53 -2.58 5.72
N THR A 44 -4.96 -3.63 6.33
CA THR A 44 -5.54 -4.99 6.28
C THR A 44 -6.91 -5.04 6.96
N VAL A 45 -7.07 -4.39 8.12
CA VAL A 45 -8.37 -4.29 8.80
C VAL A 45 -9.38 -3.54 7.94
N PHE A 46 -9.00 -2.42 7.32
CA PHE A 46 -9.87 -1.67 6.42
C PHE A 46 -10.30 -2.50 5.20
N SER A 47 -9.38 -3.24 4.59
CA SER A 47 -9.68 -4.15 3.48
C SER A 47 -10.61 -5.29 3.91
N ALA A 48 -10.45 -5.84 5.12
CA ALA A 48 -11.33 -6.85 5.68
C ALA A 48 -12.75 -6.30 5.92
N VAL A 49 -12.87 -5.12 6.48
CA VAL A 49 -14.15 -4.43 6.69
C VAL A 49 -14.86 -4.21 5.35
N MET A 50 -14.16 -3.74 4.32
CA MET A 50 -14.73 -3.56 2.98
C MET A 50 -15.22 -4.88 2.40
N THR A 51 -14.43 -5.94 2.52
CA THR A 51 -14.85 -7.28 2.05
C THR A 51 -16.12 -7.74 2.74
N ILE A 52 -16.25 -7.57 4.07
CA ILE A 52 -17.46 -7.94 4.82
C ILE A 52 -18.66 -7.12 4.36
N ILE A 53 -18.50 -5.81 4.12
CA ILE A 53 -19.59 -4.94 3.64
C ILE A 53 -20.10 -5.43 2.29
N TYR A 54 -19.22 -5.80 1.35
CA TYR A 54 -19.62 -6.31 0.04
C TYR A 54 -20.19 -7.72 0.10
N MET A 55 -19.74 -8.58 1.00
CA MET A 55 -20.37 -9.89 1.24
C MET A 55 -21.81 -9.77 1.75
N ASN A 56 -22.14 -8.68 2.45
CA ASN A 56 -23.50 -8.39 2.92
C ASN A 56 -24.40 -7.72 1.85
N GLY A 57 -23.96 -7.67 0.60
CA GLY A 57 -24.79 -7.22 -0.52
C GLY A 57 -24.70 -5.72 -0.83
N ALA A 58 -23.62 -5.04 -0.43
CA ALA A 58 -23.41 -3.65 -0.83
C ALA A 58 -23.23 -3.53 -2.34
N GLU A 59 -23.82 -2.51 -2.95
CA GLU A 59 -23.65 -2.23 -4.37
C GLU A 59 -22.27 -1.64 -4.69
N PRO A 60 -21.66 -2.03 -5.83
CA PRO A 60 -20.41 -1.43 -6.27
C PRO A 60 -20.61 0.06 -6.58
N TYR A 61 -19.63 0.88 -6.25
CA TYR A 61 -19.66 2.32 -6.53
C TYR A 61 -18.37 2.78 -7.20
N THR A 62 -18.48 3.89 -7.93
CA THR A 62 -17.36 4.64 -8.48
C THR A 62 -17.32 6.03 -7.85
N PHE A 63 -16.13 6.47 -7.55
CA PHE A 63 -15.90 7.79 -6.95
C PHE A 63 -14.88 8.56 -7.78
N MET A 64 -15.29 9.73 -8.27
CA MET A 64 -14.42 10.63 -9.01
C MET A 64 -13.69 11.58 -8.05
N MET A 65 -12.38 11.45 -7.96
CA MET A 65 -11.56 12.34 -7.14
C MET A 65 -11.53 13.74 -7.76
N GLY A 66 -11.90 14.74 -6.95
CA GLY A 66 -11.93 16.13 -7.41
C GLY A 66 -13.14 16.51 -8.30
N HIS A 67 -14.14 15.64 -8.43
CA HIS A 67 -15.36 15.88 -9.24
C HIS A 67 -15.11 16.04 -10.76
N TYR A 68 -13.93 15.70 -11.23
CA TYR A 68 -13.62 15.70 -12.67
C TYR A 68 -13.75 14.30 -13.25
N PRO A 69 -14.42 14.14 -14.41
CA PRO A 69 -14.49 12.85 -15.09
C PRO A 69 -13.12 12.46 -15.67
N ALA A 70 -12.90 11.16 -15.85
CA ALA A 70 -11.73 10.67 -16.57
C ALA A 70 -11.69 11.28 -17.99
N PRO A 71 -10.55 11.67 -18.55
CA PRO A 71 -9.17 11.50 -18.09
C PRO A 71 -8.62 12.64 -17.19
N TRP A 72 -9.43 13.63 -16.85
CA TRP A 72 -8.99 14.83 -16.09
C TRP A 72 -8.94 14.61 -14.57
N GLY A 73 -9.63 13.59 -14.07
CA GLY A 73 -9.64 13.20 -12.66
C GLY A 73 -9.39 11.72 -12.48
N ASN A 74 -8.86 11.34 -11.32
CA ASN A 74 -8.70 9.95 -10.95
C ASN A 74 -10.04 9.36 -10.51
N GLU A 75 -10.44 8.24 -11.08
CA GLU A 75 -11.64 7.50 -10.72
C GLU A 75 -11.25 6.27 -9.90
N ILE A 76 -11.86 6.14 -8.74
CA ILE A 76 -11.75 4.95 -7.87
C ILE A 76 -13.01 4.13 -8.05
N ARG A 77 -12.84 2.86 -8.37
CA ARG A 77 -13.92 1.87 -8.39
C ARG A 77 -13.77 0.92 -7.23
N VAL A 78 -14.89 0.61 -6.60
CA VAL A 78 -14.92 -0.33 -5.47
C VAL A 78 -16.10 -1.27 -5.63
N GLY A 79 -15.80 -2.55 -5.63
CA GLY A 79 -16.75 -3.64 -5.68
C GLY A 79 -16.22 -4.85 -4.91
N MET A 80 -16.87 -5.98 -5.05
CA MET A 80 -16.49 -7.23 -4.37
C MET A 80 -15.11 -7.72 -4.79
N LEU A 81 -14.76 -7.62 -6.08
CA LEU A 81 -13.48 -8.07 -6.60
C LEU A 81 -12.32 -7.23 -6.04
N GLU A 82 -12.49 -5.91 -6.08
CA GLU A 82 -11.49 -4.96 -5.56
C GLU A 82 -11.30 -5.13 -4.06
N ALA A 83 -12.38 -5.33 -3.29
CA ALA A 83 -12.32 -5.56 -1.85
C ALA A 83 -11.58 -6.86 -1.51
N LEU A 84 -11.87 -7.97 -2.19
CA LEU A 84 -11.17 -9.24 -1.99
C LEU A 84 -9.70 -9.15 -2.37
N THR A 85 -9.39 -8.54 -3.51
CA THR A 85 -8.01 -8.39 -3.99
C THR A 85 -7.19 -7.52 -3.05
N SER A 86 -7.76 -6.41 -2.54
CA SER A 86 -7.10 -5.56 -1.57
C SER A 86 -6.83 -6.29 -0.24
N LEU A 87 -7.77 -7.13 0.21
CA LEU A 87 -7.58 -7.94 1.41
C LEU A 87 -6.42 -8.94 1.22
N VAL A 88 -6.38 -9.65 0.10
CA VAL A 88 -5.31 -10.63 -0.19
C VAL A 88 -3.95 -9.92 -0.23
N PHE A 89 -3.83 -8.81 -0.94
CA PHE A 89 -2.56 -8.08 -1.05
C PHE A 89 -2.11 -7.49 0.27
N SER A 90 -3.01 -6.85 1.03
CA SER A 90 -2.66 -6.30 2.34
C SER A 90 -2.25 -7.39 3.33
N LEU A 91 -2.91 -8.55 3.31
CA LEU A 91 -2.56 -9.70 4.14
C LEU A 91 -1.17 -10.25 3.78
N VAL A 92 -0.87 -10.41 2.48
CA VAL A 92 0.45 -10.86 2.00
C VAL A 92 1.53 -9.88 2.43
N MET A 93 1.29 -8.56 2.31
CA MET A 93 2.23 -7.53 2.74
C MET A 93 2.46 -7.57 4.26
N LEU A 94 1.40 -7.76 5.05
CA LEU A 94 1.50 -7.89 6.50
C LEU A 94 2.30 -9.14 6.91
N LEU A 95 2.00 -10.29 6.32
CA LEU A 95 2.71 -11.54 6.61
C LEU A 95 4.17 -11.48 6.18
N SER A 96 4.45 -10.87 5.02
CA SER A 96 5.82 -10.64 4.54
C SER A 96 6.62 -9.76 5.50
N LEU A 97 6.02 -8.67 5.99
CA LEU A 97 6.67 -7.80 6.96
C LEU A 97 6.93 -8.53 8.28
N LEU A 98 5.93 -9.22 8.84
CA LEU A 98 6.05 -9.94 10.11
C LEU A 98 7.08 -11.08 10.01
N GLY A 99 7.08 -11.83 8.91
CA GLY A 99 8.05 -12.89 8.65
C GLY A 99 9.47 -12.36 8.45
N GLY A 100 9.59 -11.22 7.76
CA GLY A 100 10.88 -10.56 7.50
C GLY A 100 11.51 -9.95 8.73
N MET A 101 10.71 -9.43 9.67
CA MET A 101 11.19 -8.70 10.86
C MET A 101 12.15 -9.52 11.74
N LYS A 102 11.90 -10.82 11.88
CA LYS A 102 12.75 -11.70 12.72
C LYS A 102 14.17 -11.81 12.21
N LYS A 103 14.37 -11.71 10.89
CA LYS A 103 15.68 -11.84 10.23
C LYS A 103 16.27 -10.50 9.77
N LEU A 104 15.56 -9.40 9.99
CA LEU A 104 15.96 -8.09 9.49
C LEU A 104 17.29 -7.61 10.11
N ASP A 105 17.48 -7.88 11.40
CA ASP A 105 18.70 -7.50 12.14
C ASP A 105 19.93 -8.29 11.67
N GLU A 106 19.74 -9.50 11.14
CA GLU A 106 20.83 -10.36 10.62
C GLU A 106 21.23 -9.98 9.19
N HIS A 107 20.29 -9.49 8.40
CA HIS A 107 20.46 -9.31 6.94
C HIS A 107 20.62 -7.87 6.51
N LEU A 108 20.16 -6.90 7.32
CA LEU A 108 20.21 -5.48 6.99
C LEU A 108 20.94 -4.65 8.07
N PRO A 109 21.88 -3.75 7.67
CA PRO A 109 22.43 -2.76 8.56
C PRO A 109 21.34 -1.89 9.18
N ARG A 110 21.49 -1.51 10.43
CA ARG A 110 20.48 -0.72 11.16
C ARG A 110 20.06 0.56 10.44
N GLN A 111 20.97 1.23 9.77
CA GLN A 111 20.69 2.46 9.01
C GLN A 111 19.78 2.22 7.79
N ASN A 112 19.73 1.01 7.23
CA ASN A 112 18.90 0.68 6.06
C ASN A 112 17.52 0.12 6.45
N GLN A 113 17.28 -0.17 7.72
CA GLN A 113 16.02 -0.76 8.18
C GLN A 113 14.83 0.21 8.08
N SER A 114 15.06 1.52 8.34
CA SER A 114 14.03 2.54 8.11
C SER A 114 13.69 2.64 6.63
N LEU A 115 14.70 2.63 5.75
CA LEU A 115 14.49 2.66 4.30
C LEU A 115 13.70 1.43 3.82
N TYR A 116 13.98 0.24 4.35
CA TYR A 116 13.21 -0.96 4.09
C TYR A 116 11.72 -0.78 4.43
N CYS A 117 11.41 -0.21 5.60
CA CYS A 117 10.03 0.07 6.01
C CYS A 117 9.34 1.12 5.12
N VAL A 118 10.07 2.17 4.71
CA VAL A 118 9.58 3.18 3.76
C VAL A 118 9.18 2.54 2.44
N VAL A 119 10.07 1.73 1.87
CA VAL A 119 9.82 1.07 0.57
C VAL A 119 8.65 0.10 0.65
N LEU A 120 8.49 -0.63 1.76
CA LEU A 120 7.33 -1.50 1.97
C LEU A 120 6.01 -0.72 2.07
N LEU A 121 6.01 0.43 2.74
CA LEU A 121 4.83 1.30 2.80
C LEU A 121 4.48 1.88 1.43
N LEU A 122 5.48 2.33 0.66
CA LEU A 122 5.26 2.79 -0.73
C LEU A 122 4.70 1.68 -1.62
N MET A 123 5.26 0.48 -1.51
CA MET A 123 4.77 -0.69 -2.26
C MET A 123 3.33 -1.05 -1.87
N THR A 124 2.99 -0.99 -0.57
CA THR A 124 1.62 -1.21 -0.10
C THR A 124 0.67 -0.15 -0.66
N ALA A 125 1.04 1.13 -0.63
CA ALA A 125 0.25 2.21 -1.19
C ALA A 125 0.00 2.03 -2.69
N ALA A 126 1.05 1.69 -3.45
CA ALA A 126 0.97 1.47 -4.88
C ALA A 126 0.07 0.27 -5.23
N LEU A 127 0.17 -0.84 -4.49
CA LEU A 127 -0.71 -2.01 -4.65
C LEU A 127 -2.18 -1.64 -4.38
N MET A 128 -2.48 -0.93 -3.29
CA MET A 128 -3.85 -0.51 -2.99
C MET A 128 -4.39 0.43 -4.06
N ALA A 129 -3.59 1.40 -4.50
CA ALA A 129 -3.98 2.32 -5.55
C ALA A 129 -4.27 1.60 -6.88
N GLN A 130 -3.46 0.60 -7.22
CA GLN A 130 -3.64 -0.19 -8.44
C GLN A 130 -4.91 -1.05 -8.41
N VAL A 131 -5.27 -1.57 -7.25
CA VAL A 131 -6.51 -2.35 -7.08
C VAL A 131 -7.76 -1.49 -7.23
N TYR A 132 -7.72 -0.26 -6.71
CA TYR A 132 -8.91 0.60 -6.67
C TYR A 132 -9.03 1.57 -7.85
N THR A 133 -7.95 1.82 -8.60
CA THR A 133 -8.03 2.77 -9.73
C THR A 133 -8.83 2.18 -10.90
N ASN A 134 -9.70 3.01 -11.48
CA ASN A 134 -10.46 2.71 -12.70
C ASN A 134 -9.93 3.51 -13.92
N ASP A 135 -8.84 4.22 -13.74
CA ASP A 135 -8.19 5.01 -14.78
C ASP A 135 -6.86 4.39 -15.20
N ILE A 136 -6.67 4.16 -16.50
CA ILE A 136 -5.48 3.52 -17.08
C ILE A 136 -4.22 4.36 -16.82
N PHE A 137 -4.31 5.69 -16.90
CA PHE A 137 -3.16 6.57 -16.69
C PHE A 137 -2.68 6.49 -15.24
N THR A 138 -3.60 6.60 -14.29
CA THR A 138 -3.29 6.47 -12.86
C THR A 138 -2.78 5.07 -12.52
N GLY A 139 -3.38 4.02 -13.12
CA GLY A 139 -2.91 2.65 -12.97
C GLY A 139 -1.46 2.49 -13.44
N TYR A 140 -1.11 3.07 -14.58
CA TYR A 140 0.27 3.06 -15.10
C TYR A 140 1.26 3.75 -14.15
N VAL A 141 0.90 4.92 -13.62
CA VAL A 141 1.76 5.64 -12.64
C VAL A 141 2.02 4.79 -11.38
N PHE A 142 0.98 4.18 -10.82
CA PHE A 142 1.16 3.33 -9.63
C PHE A 142 1.89 2.02 -9.93
N LEU A 143 1.78 1.49 -11.14
CA LEU A 143 2.59 0.36 -11.58
C LEU A 143 4.08 0.73 -11.63
N GLU A 144 4.43 1.91 -12.11
CA GLU A 144 5.82 2.39 -12.09
C GLU A 144 6.34 2.60 -10.65
N ILE A 145 5.52 3.19 -9.77
CA ILE A 145 5.90 3.33 -8.36
C ILE A 145 6.14 1.97 -7.72
N MET A 146 5.30 0.97 -8.01
CA MET A 146 5.45 -0.40 -7.51
C MET A 146 6.75 -1.06 -8.01
N THR A 147 7.06 -0.92 -9.30
CA THR A 147 8.28 -1.49 -9.88
C THR A 147 9.55 -0.84 -9.32
N LEU A 148 9.56 0.49 -9.18
CA LEU A 148 10.65 1.22 -8.55
C LEU A 148 10.82 0.84 -7.06
N ALA A 149 9.71 0.69 -6.34
CA ALA A 149 9.74 0.22 -4.95
C ALA A 149 10.30 -1.21 -4.84
N ALA A 150 9.91 -2.12 -5.75
CA ALA A 150 10.45 -3.48 -5.79
C ALA A 150 11.95 -3.49 -6.07
N CYS A 151 12.44 -2.71 -7.04
CA CYS A 151 13.86 -2.54 -7.31
C CYS A 151 14.60 -1.95 -6.10
N ALA A 152 14.04 -0.93 -5.46
CA ALA A 152 14.60 -0.34 -4.26
C ALA A 152 14.69 -1.35 -3.11
N LEU A 153 13.69 -2.22 -2.94
CA LEU A 153 13.67 -3.26 -1.92
C LEU A 153 14.84 -4.25 -2.09
N ILE A 154 15.14 -4.62 -3.35
CA ILE A 154 16.29 -5.47 -3.67
C ILE A 154 17.61 -4.74 -3.39
N ALA A 155 17.69 -3.46 -3.79
CA ALA A 155 18.89 -2.63 -3.63
C ALA A 155 19.22 -2.29 -2.17
N VAL A 156 18.23 -2.21 -1.27
CA VAL A 156 18.41 -1.93 0.16
C VAL A 156 19.40 -2.90 0.82
N ARG A 157 19.49 -4.14 0.33
CA ARG A 157 20.39 -5.17 0.87
C ARG A 157 21.88 -4.88 0.61
N LYS A 158 22.22 -3.96 -0.29
CA LYS A 158 23.59 -3.49 -0.61
C LYS A 158 24.64 -4.61 -0.80
N ARG A 159 24.26 -5.77 -1.30
CA ARG A 159 25.20 -6.79 -1.73
C ARG A 159 25.49 -6.60 -3.22
N GLY A 160 26.78 -6.65 -3.62
CA GLY A 160 27.19 -6.39 -5.01
C GLY A 160 26.39 -7.16 -6.08
N ARG A 161 26.05 -8.42 -5.81
CA ARG A 161 25.19 -9.22 -6.71
C ARG A 161 23.74 -8.74 -6.79
N THR A 162 23.20 -8.12 -5.73
CA THR A 162 21.82 -7.61 -5.72
C THR A 162 21.70 -6.25 -6.40
N LEU A 163 22.77 -5.47 -6.46
CA LEU A 163 22.79 -4.19 -7.18
C LEU A 163 22.79 -4.37 -8.70
N VAL A 164 23.31 -5.49 -9.20
CA VAL A 164 23.29 -5.83 -10.64
C VAL A 164 21.92 -6.36 -11.07
N ALA A 165 21.14 -6.89 -10.14
CA ALA A 165 19.81 -7.46 -10.41
C ALA A 165 18.65 -6.46 -10.26
N ALA A 166 18.88 -5.27 -9.70
CA ALA A 166 17.90 -4.21 -9.54
C ALA A 166 17.93 -3.25 -10.73
#